data_e0ed2fdadf8afaabf454d9199aa9d525
#
_entry.id   e0ed2fdadf8afaabf454d9199aa9d525
#
_cell.length_a   1.000
_cell.length_b   1.000
_cell.length_c   1.000
_cell.angle_alpha   90.00
_cell.angle_beta   90.00
_cell.angle_gamma   90.00
#
_symmetry.space_group_name_H-M   'P 1'
#
loop_
_entity.id
_entity.type
_entity.pdbx_description
1 polymer ?
#
loop_
_entity_poly.entity_id
_entity_poly.type
_entity_poly.pdbx_seq_one_letter_code
_entity_poly.pdbx_strand_id
1 'polypeptide(L)'
;MPKLWAGRTSGVTDSVADDFNSSIRFDCKMYKQDITGSMAHAAMLGAKGIISRQESEQLIDGLQGILDDLESGALEIDLSCEDIHMFVEQVLTARLGDVGRKLHTARSRNDQVALDLRMYLRGQIDEITELVKDVLKAIVDQAEENLSVIMPGYTHLQRAQPILFSHHLMAYAMMLLRDLDRLADCRKRMNLSPIGCCALSGTTYDTDRRFEAERLGFDGVVQNSIDGVSDRDFCLELMSCLSLLMMHLSRFSEEIILWASWEFKFIELSDAYTTGSSIMPQKKNPDMAELVRGKTGRVYGDLMGLLTTLKGLPLAYNKDMQEDKEAVFDAVDTVKMCLKVFAPMLATLSAKPENMKKAAQGGFINATDLADYLVKKGMPFRSAYKISGQIVAKCIAEGYVLETLPLSEYQAFSPLFGEDLYSEIDLTACVEKRISEGGTSAASVEAQIAYVKEKLA
;
A
#
# COMPACT_ATOMS: atom_id res chain seq x y z
N MET A 1 33.08 11.21 -23.31
CA MET A 1 33.25 10.17 -24.36
C MET A 1 32.23 10.41 -25.45
N PRO A 2 32.45 9.99 -26.73
CA PRO A 2 31.40 10.11 -27.73
C PRO A 2 30.18 9.30 -27.31
N LYS A 3 28.98 9.82 -27.56
CA LYS A 3 27.71 9.14 -27.27
C LYS A 3 27.61 7.84 -28.07
N LEU A 4 27.13 6.76 -27.47
CA LEU A 4 26.97 5.45 -28.15
C LEU A 4 26.03 5.50 -29.35
N TRP A 5 25.11 6.46 -29.40
CA TRP A 5 24.17 6.72 -30.49
C TRP A 5 24.70 7.72 -31.54
N ALA A 6 25.95 8.22 -31.41
CA ALA A 6 26.56 9.13 -32.37
C ALA A 6 26.88 8.38 -33.68
N GLY A 7 25.99 8.51 -34.65
CA GLY A 7 26.13 7.94 -35.97
C GLY A 7 26.01 9.04 -37.06
N ARG A 8 24.79 9.50 -37.30
CA ARG A 8 24.48 10.57 -38.22
C ARG A 8 24.89 11.96 -37.69
N THR A 9 24.86 12.14 -36.39
CA THR A 9 25.22 13.39 -35.69
C THR A 9 26.66 13.37 -35.20
N SER A 10 27.23 14.54 -34.89
CA SER A 10 28.59 14.65 -34.36
C SER A 10 28.74 14.03 -32.94
N GLY A 11 27.66 13.74 -32.25
CA GLY A 11 27.64 13.27 -30.85
C GLY A 11 28.07 14.32 -29.83
N VAL A 12 28.27 15.58 -30.26
CA VAL A 12 28.55 16.72 -29.38
C VAL A 12 27.22 17.43 -29.12
N THR A 13 26.79 17.40 -27.85
CA THR A 13 25.58 18.07 -27.40
C THR A 13 25.96 19.21 -26.44
N ASP A 14 25.06 20.17 -26.29
CA ASP A 14 25.18 21.23 -25.29
C ASP A 14 25.07 20.62 -23.87
N SER A 15 25.86 21.11 -22.91
CA SER A 15 25.92 20.53 -21.58
C SER A 15 24.58 20.64 -20.79
N VAL A 16 23.81 21.70 -21.02
CA VAL A 16 22.48 21.87 -20.45
C VAL A 16 21.48 20.88 -21.04
N ALA A 17 21.59 20.68 -22.39
CA ALA A 17 20.77 19.69 -23.09
C ALA A 17 21.11 18.25 -22.64
N ASP A 18 22.36 17.95 -22.33
CA ASP A 18 22.81 16.66 -21.82
C ASP A 18 22.24 16.41 -20.41
N ASP A 19 22.35 17.38 -19.51
CA ASP A 19 21.81 17.27 -18.15
C ASP A 19 20.27 17.15 -18.18
N PHE A 20 19.59 17.92 -19.01
CA PHE A 20 18.13 17.85 -19.18
C PHE A 20 17.65 16.50 -19.74
N ASN A 21 18.44 15.86 -20.60
CA ASN A 21 18.11 14.58 -21.22
C ASN A 21 18.45 13.37 -20.31
N SER A 22 19.34 13.56 -19.33
CA SER A 22 19.87 12.48 -18.50
C SER A 22 18.82 11.96 -17.51
N SER A 23 18.80 10.62 -17.31
CA SER A 23 17.95 9.94 -16.35
C SER A 23 18.73 9.17 -15.27
N ILE A 24 20.07 9.14 -15.36
CA ILE A 24 20.93 8.35 -14.46
C ILE A 24 20.66 8.60 -12.99
N ARG A 25 20.28 9.82 -12.59
CA ARG A 25 20.04 10.20 -11.19
C ARG A 25 18.91 9.46 -10.53
N PHE A 26 17.95 8.95 -11.29
CA PHE A 26 16.81 8.20 -10.78
C PHE A 26 16.75 6.77 -11.31
N ASP A 27 17.13 6.52 -12.58
CA ASP A 27 17.07 5.18 -13.15
C ASP A 27 18.20 4.25 -12.66
N CYS A 28 19.24 4.81 -12.03
CA CYS A 28 20.29 4.05 -11.35
C CYS A 28 19.74 3.03 -10.33
N LYS A 29 18.55 3.25 -9.80
CA LYS A 29 17.85 2.29 -8.94
C LYS A 29 17.60 0.92 -9.60
N MET A 30 17.58 0.89 -10.95
CA MET A 30 17.31 -0.31 -11.72
C MET A 30 18.57 -1.08 -12.16
N TYR A 31 19.75 -0.75 -11.65
CA TYR A 31 21.02 -1.37 -12.10
C TYR A 31 20.98 -2.91 -12.03
N LYS A 32 20.36 -3.48 -11.00
CA LYS A 32 20.21 -4.94 -10.86
C LYS A 32 19.37 -5.53 -11.97
N GLN A 33 18.27 -4.86 -12.30
CA GLN A 33 17.33 -5.29 -13.34
C GLN A 33 17.98 -5.21 -14.71
N ASP A 34 18.65 -4.11 -15.02
CA ASP A 34 19.38 -3.94 -16.27
C ASP A 34 20.45 -5.01 -16.47
N ILE A 35 21.27 -5.26 -15.45
CA ILE A 35 22.32 -6.28 -15.52
C ILE A 35 21.72 -7.67 -15.65
N THR A 36 20.69 -8.02 -14.85
CA THR A 36 20.03 -9.33 -14.89
C THR A 36 19.33 -9.56 -16.24
N GLY A 37 18.62 -8.55 -16.75
CA GLY A 37 18.00 -8.58 -18.07
C GLY A 37 19.03 -8.76 -19.17
N SER A 38 20.16 -8.04 -19.09
CA SER A 38 21.27 -8.15 -20.02
C SER A 38 21.95 -9.53 -19.99
N MET A 39 22.09 -10.16 -18.83
CA MET A 39 22.60 -11.54 -18.73
C MET A 39 21.67 -12.56 -19.42
N ALA A 40 20.36 -12.41 -19.23
CA ALA A 40 19.37 -13.26 -19.88
C ALA A 40 19.41 -13.08 -21.42
N HIS A 41 19.56 -11.84 -21.88
CA HIS A 41 19.70 -11.51 -23.30
C HIS A 41 20.98 -12.11 -23.90
N ALA A 42 22.13 -11.95 -23.23
CA ALA A 42 23.38 -12.57 -23.65
C ALA A 42 23.29 -14.09 -23.76
N ALA A 43 22.62 -14.73 -22.81
CA ALA A 43 22.37 -16.18 -22.81
C ALA A 43 21.51 -16.60 -24.02
N MET A 44 20.46 -15.85 -24.35
CA MET A 44 19.61 -16.10 -25.51
C MET A 44 20.40 -15.94 -26.82
N LEU A 45 21.19 -14.87 -26.96
CA LEU A 45 22.03 -14.65 -28.15
C LEU A 45 22.98 -15.83 -28.41
N GLY A 46 23.61 -16.37 -27.33
CA GLY A 46 24.47 -17.56 -27.42
C GLY A 46 23.69 -18.84 -27.74
N ALA A 47 22.55 -19.05 -27.12
CA ALA A 47 21.70 -20.22 -27.35
C ALA A 47 21.15 -20.28 -28.77
N LYS A 48 20.86 -19.12 -29.37
CA LYS A 48 20.43 -19.00 -30.78
C LYS A 48 21.56 -18.95 -31.80
N GLY A 49 22.82 -18.95 -31.35
CA GLY A 49 23.98 -18.89 -32.21
C GLY A 49 24.16 -17.52 -32.93
N ILE A 50 23.52 -16.46 -32.42
CA ILE A 50 23.67 -15.10 -32.94
C ILE A 50 25.07 -14.58 -32.56
N ILE A 51 25.57 -14.95 -31.42
CA ILE A 51 26.97 -14.83 -30.99
C ILE A 51 27.49 -16.22 -30.63
N SER A 52 28.81 -16.38 -30.53
CA SER A 52 29.37 -17.66 -30.10
C SER A 52 29.06 -17.94 -28.62
N ARG A 53 29.04 -19.23 -28.23
CA ARG A 53 28.84 -19.62 -26.85
C ARG A 53 29.87 -18.98 -25.91
N GLN A 54 31.13 -18.94 -26.35
CA GLN A 54 32.23 -18.36 -25.56
C GLN A 54 31.99 -16.86 -25.32
N GLU A 55 31.54 -16.10 -26.34
CA GLU A 55 31.21 -14.67 -26.19
C GLU A 55 30.02 -14.45 -25.25
N SER A 56 29.01 -15.33 -25.33
CA SER A 56 27.87 -15.29 -24.41
C SER A 56 28.33 -15.51 -22.95
N GLU A 57 29.17 -16.51 -22.69
CA GLU A 57 29.73 -16.77 -21.37
C GLU A 57 30.56 -15.57 -20.86
N GLN A 58 31.42 -14.98 -21.71
CA GLN A 58 32.18 -13.79 -21.36
C GLN A 58 31.31 -12.57 -21.02
N LEU A 59 30.22 -12.37 -21.75
CA LEU A 59 29.25 -11.29 -21.46
C LEU A 59 28.58 -11.51 -20.11
N ILE A 60 28.12 -12.73 -19.83
CA ILE A 60 27.46 -13.07 -18.57
C ILE A 60 28.41 -12.89 -17.39
N ASP A 61 29.64 -13.42 -17.49
CA ASP A 61 30.65 -13.29 -16.44
C ASP A 61 31.04 -11.81 -16.22
N GLY A 62 31.19 -11.05 -17.29
CA GLY A 62 31.49 -9.62 -17.22
C GLY A 62 30.38 -8.80 -16.56
N LEU A 63 29.13 -9.11 -16.88
CA LEU A 63 27.93 -8.49 -16.27
C LEU A 63 27.81 -8.86 -14.78
N GLN A 64 28.04 -10.15 -14.44
CA GLN A 64 28.04 -10.58 -13.04
C GLN A 64 29.13 -9.86 -12.24
N GLY A 65 30.33 -9.72 -12.81
CA GLY A 65 31.41 -8.97 -12.16
C GLY A 65 31.10 -7.49 -11.97
N ILE A 66 30.32 -6.88 -12.88
CA ILE A 66 29.82 -5.48 -12.69
C ILE A 66 28.83 -5.44 -11.53
N LEU A 67 27.92 -6.40 -11.45
CA LEU A 67 26.95 -6.46 -10.37
C LEU A 67 27.62 -6.63 -9.01
N ASP A 68 28.56 -7.55 -8.89
CA ASP A 68 29.32 -7.80 -7.67
C ASP A 68 30.12 -6.58 -7.22
N ASP A 69 30.74 -5.86 -8.16
CA ASP A 69 31.50 -4.64 -7.87
C ASP A 69 30.59 -3.50 -7.41
N LEU A 70 29.39 -3.34 -7.99
CA LEU A 70 28.40 -2.35 -7.55
C LEU A 70 27.87 -2.69 -6.15
N GLU A 71 27.57 -3.95 -5.89
CA GLU A 71 27.05 -4.38 -4.58
C GLU A 71 28.08 -4.30 -3.46
N SER A 72 29.35 -4.54 -3.78
CA SER A 72 30.46 -4.40 -2.81
C SER A 72 30.93 -2.95 -2.64
N GLY A 73 30.49 -2.04 -3.50
CA GLY A 73 31.00 -0.64 -3.52
C GLY A 73 32.38 -0.50 -4.16
N ALA A 74 32.90 -1.52 -4.83
CA ALA A 74 34.17 -1.45 -5.57
C ALA A 74 34.03 -0.64 -6.87
N LEU A 75 32.81 -0.52 -7.40
CA LEU A 75 32.44 0.31 -8.53
C LEU A 75 31.33 1.26 -8.11
N GLU A 76 31.51 2.53 -8.38
CA GLU A 76 30.47 3.57 -8.22
C GLU A 76 29.81 3.90 -9.53
N ILE A 77 28.49 4.21 -9.53
CA ILE A 77 27.76 4.63 -10.71
C ILE A 77 28.20 6.04 -11.11
N ASP A 78 28.70 6.18 -12.33
CA ASP A 78 29.09 7.47 -12.90
C ASP A 78 27.87 8.27 -13.32
N LEU A 79 27.46 9.24 -12.50
CA LEU A 79 26.32 10.13 -12.76
C LEU A 79 26.51 11.09 -13.93
N SER A 80 27.64 11.06 -14.63
CA SER A 80 27.86 11.78 -15.89
C SER A 80 27.34 11.00 -17.12
N CYS A 81 26.96 9.73 -16.95
CA CYS A 81 26.30 8.95 -17.99
C CYS A 81 24.87 9.45 -18.25
N GLU A 82 24.33 9.16 -19.44
CA GLU A 82 22.96 9.52 -19.79
C GLU A 82 21.92 8.73 -18.99
N ASP A 83 22.11 7.42 -18.89
CA ASP A 83 21.24 6.48 -18.18
C ASP A 83 22.06 5.30 -17.62
N ILE A 84 21.41 4.49 -16.77
CA ILE A 84 22.04 3.32 -16.15
C ILE A 84 22.46 2.28 -17.19
N HIS A 85 21.71 2.15 -18.26
CA HIS A 85 21.96 1.19 -19.33
C HIS A 85 23.25 1.55 -20.08
N MET A 86 23.46 2.84 -20.38
CA MET A 86 24.72 3.32 -20.98
C MET A 86 25.90 3.12 -20.05
N PHE A 87 25.73 3.37 -18.76
CA PHE A 87 26.77 3.13 -17.75
C PHE A 87 27.21 1.66 -17.77
N VAL A 88 26.27 0.71 -17.67
CA VAL A 88 26.58 -0.74 -17.65
C VAL A 88 27.24 -1.17 -18.96
N GLU A 89 26.73 -0.72 -20.12
CA GLU A 89 27.29 -1.05 -21.44
C GLU A 89 28.70 -0.47 -21.62
N GLN A 90 28.99 0.73 -21.13
CA GLN A 90 30.32 1.34 -21.17
C GLN A 90 31.32 0.58 -20.29
N VAL A 91 30.95 0.23 -19.06
CA VAL A 91 31.82 -0.54 -18.15
C VAL A 91 32.10 -1.92 -18.75
N LEU A 92 31.06 -2.59 -19.26
CA LEU A 92 31.21 -3.90 -19.91
C LEU A 92 32.14 -3.84 -21.13
N THR A 93 31.97 -2.83 -21.97
CA THR A 93 32.82 -2.61 -23.16
C THR A 93 34.26 -2.29 -22.75
N ALA A 94 34.49 -1.54 -21.68
CA ALA A 94 35.83 -1.26 -21.19
C ALA A 94 36.53 -2.55 -20.68
N ARG A 95 35.76 -3.50 -20.13
CA ARG A 95 36.29 -4.80 -19.63
C ARG A 95 36.55 -5.80 -20.76
N LEU A 96 35.64 -5.88 -21.77
CA LEU A 96 35.60 -6.97 -22.72
C LEU A 96 35.91 -6.53 -24.18
N GLY A 97 36.10 -5.24 -24.43
CA GLY A 97 36.36 -4.71 -25.78
C GLY A 97 35.21 -5.00 -26.75
N ASP A 98 35.52 -5.54 -27.93
CA ASP A 98 34.54 -5.80 -28.97
C ASP A 98 33.48 -6.83 -28.61
N VAL A 99 33.77 -7.75 -27.67
CA VAL A 99 32.79 -8.71 -27.17
C VAL A 99 31.70 -7.95 -26.39
N GLY A 100 32.08 -6.96 -25.56
CA GLY A 100 31.12 -6.13 -24.81
C GLY A 100 30.12 -5.43 -25.72
N ARG A 101 30.57 -4.93 -26.90
CA ARG A 101 29.71 -4.25 -27.87
C ARG A 101 28.65 -5.15 -28.53
N LYS A 102 28.81 -6.47 -28.48
CA LYS A 102 27.84 -7.44 -29.02
C LYS A 102 26.57 -7.56 -28.20
N LEU A 103 26.58 -7.13 -26.93
CA LEU A 103 25.43 -7.23 -26.04
C LEU A 103 24.19 -6.54 -26.62
N HIS A 104 24.34 -5.43 -27.34
CA HIS A 104 23.19 -4.66 -27.87
C HIS A 104 22.53 -5.30 -29.12
N THR A 105 23.08 -6.41 -29.64
CA THR A 105 22.54 -7.10 -30.84
C THR A 105 21.09 -7.55 -30.57
N ALA A 106 20.20 -7.27 -31.53
CA ALA A 106 18.77 -7.62 -31.47
C ALA A 106 18.00 -7.03 -30.26
N ARG A 107 18.45 -5.88 -29.73
CA ARG A 107 17.82 -5.17 -28.63
C ARG A 107 17.74 -3.67 -28.95
N SER A 108 16.77 -2.98 -28.36
CA SER A 108 16.66 -1.53 -28.33
C SER A 108 16.64 -1.03 -26.89
N ARG A 109 17.00 0.25 -26.70
CA ARG A 109 16.80 0.92 -25.42
C ARG A 109 15.32 0.89 -24.99
N ASN A 110 14.38 0.91 -25.95
CA ASN A 110 12.95 0.97 -25.68
C ASN A 110 12.42 -0.28 -24.98
N ASP A 111 12.75 -1.49 -25.46
CA ASP A 111 12.33 -2.73 -24.82
C ASP A 111 13.14 -3.04 -23.56
N GLN A 112 14.41 -2.63 -23.50
CA GLN A 112 15.28 -2.74 -22.33
C GLN A 112 14.73 -1.94 -21.16
N VAL A 113 14.42 -0.66 -21.32
CA VAL A 113 13.83 0.20 -20.27
C VAL A 113 12.49 -0.35 -19.79
N ALA A 114 11.62 -0.80 -20.71
CA ALA A 114 10.33 -1.37 -20.36
C ALA A 114 10.46 -2.68 -19.55
N LEU A 115 11.46 -3.51 -19.90
CA LEU A 115 11.79 -4.73 -19.16
C LEU A 115 12.23 -4.40 -17.73
N ASP A 116 13.21 -3.52 -17.59
CA ASP A 116 13.84 -3.20 -16.31
C ASP A 116 12.85 -2.56 -15.35
N LEU A 117 12.00 -1.68 -15.85
CA LEU A 117 10.96 -1.05 -15.04
C LEU A 117 9.94 -2.08 -14.54
N ARG A 118 9.48 -3.02 -15.39
CA ARG A 118 8.59 -4.10 -14.98
C ARG A 118 9.24 -5.01 -13.93
N MET A 119 10.50 -5.40 -14.12
CA MET A 119 11.24 -6.21 -13.16
C MET A 119 11.42 -5.49 -11.83
N TYR A 120 11.76 -4.20 -11.86
CA TYR A 120 11.92 -3.38 -10.66
C TYR A 120 10.60 -3.27 -9.89
N LEU A 121 9.53 -2.86 -10.55
CA LEU A 121 8.23 -2.64 -9.91
C LEU A 121 7.61 -3.95 -9.40
N ARG A 122 7.82 -5.07 -10.08
CA ARG A 122 7.43 -6.40 -9.60
C ARG A 122 8.05 -6.70 -8.24
N GLY A 123 9.35 -6.45 -8.07
CA GLY A 123 10.02 -6.60 -6.79
C GLY A 123 9.54 -5.62 -5.73
N GLN A 124 9.17 -4.40 -6.13
CA GLN A 124 8.60 -3.41 -5.21
C GLN A 124 7.20 -3.82 -4.74
N ILE A 125 6.37 -4.41 -5.60
CA ILE A 125 5.07 -4.96 -5.20
C ILE A 125 5.26 -6.08 -4.16
N ASP A 126 6.23 -6.97 -4.37
CA ASP A 126 6.52 -8.05 -3.44
C ASP A 126 6.93 -7.50 -2.05
N GLU A 127 7.82 -6.48 -2.00
CA GLU A 127 8.20 -5.82 -0.73
C GLU A 127 7.02 -5.11 -0.07
N ILE A 128 6.21 -4.36 -0.84
CA ILE A 128 5.03 -3.66 -0.31
C ILE A 128 4.01 -4.65 0.23
N THR A 129 3.81 -5.78 -0.44
CA THR A 129 2.93 -6.85 0.01
C THR A 129 3.32 -7.34 1.40
N GLU A 130 4.60 -7.61 1.66
CA GLU A 130 5.07 -8.03 2.99
C GLU A 130 4.88 -6.92 4.04
N LEU A 131 5.15 -5.65 3.69
CA LEU A 131 4.91 -4.53 4.61
C LEU A 131 3.42 -4.34 4.95
N VAL A 132 2.50 -4.60 4.01
CA VAL A 132 1.06 -4.59 4.30
C VAL A 132 0.67 -5.75 5.22
N LYS A 133 1.27 -6.93 5.04
CA LYS A 133 1.08 -8.07 5.96
C LYS A 133 1.57 -7.76 7.37
N ASP A 134 2.67 -7.02 7.53
CA ASP A 134 3.14 -6.56 8.85
C ASP A 134 2.12 -5.64 9.53
N VAL A 135 1.50 -4.72 8.78
CA VAL A 135 0.41 -3.88 9.31
C VAL A 135 -0.80 -4.73 9.71
N LEU A 136 -1.19 -5.69 8.87
CA LEU A 136 -2.29 -6.63 9.16
C LEU A 136 -2.03 -7.43 10.43
N LYS A 137 -0.80 -7.93 10.61
CA LYS A 137 -0.40 -8.64 11.81
C LYS A 137 -0.52 -7.75 13.05
N ALA A 138 -0.03 -6.50 12.98
CA ALA A 138 -0.17 -5.55 14.09
C ALA A 138 -1.64 -5.27 14.43
N ILE A 139 -2.52 -5.17 13.43
CA ILE A 139 -3.97 -5.02 13.65
C ILE A 139 -4.55 -6.26 14.35
N VAL A 140 -4.20 -7.45 13.90
CA VAL A 140 -4.67 -8.72 14.48
C VAL A 140 -4.21 -8.85 15.92
N ASP A 141 -2.93 -8.60 16.21
CA ASP A 141 -2.38 -8.69 17.56
C ASP A 141 -3.10 -7.69 18.50
N GLN A 142 -3.32 -6.45 18.07
CA GLN A 142 -4.09 -5.45 18.82
C GLN A 142 -5.56 -5.84 19.01
N ALA A 143 -6.19 -6.46 18.01
CA ALA A 143 -7.55 -6.92 18.08
C ALA A 143 -7.70 -8.08 19.09
N GLU A 144 -6.77 -9.03 19.13
CA GLU A 144 -6.74 -10.13 20.09
C GLU A 144 -6.55 -9.63 21.53
N GLU A 145 -5.63 -8.70 21.74
CA GLU A 145 -5.35 -8.11 23.05
C GLU A 145 -6.57 -7.35 23.61
N ASN A 146 -7.38 -6.77 22.74
CA ASN A 146 -8.48 -5.87 23.11
C ASN A 146 -9.89 -6.44 22.85
N LEU A 147 -10.06 -7.77 22.84
CA LEU A 147 -11.34 -8.45 22.56
C LEU A 147 -12.49 -8.09 23.51
N SER A 148 -12.20 -7.61 24.73
CA SER A 148 -13.21 -7.23 25.71
C SER A 148 -13.42 -5.72 25.83
N VAL A 149 -12.71 -4.91 25.04
CA VAL A 149 -12.72 -3.45 25.15
C VAL A 149 -13.91 -2.88 24.39
N ILE A 150 -14.89 -2.36 25.12
CA ILE A 150 -16.08 -1.71 24.58
C ILE A 150 -15.79 -0.23 24.31
N MET A 151 -16.12 0.24 23.12
CA MET A 151 -16.07 1.65 22.74
C MET A 151 -17.39 2.10 22.09
N PRO A 152 -17.67 3.40 22.02
CA PRO A 152 -18.77 3.88 21.19
C PRO A 152 -18.38 3.75 19.71
N GLY A 153 -19.24 3.11 18.92
CA GLY A 153 -19.20 3.23 17.47
C GLY A 153 -19.80 4.57 17.04
N TYR A 154 -19.25 5.14 15.97
CA TYR A 154 -19.62 6.46 15.48
C TYR A 154 -20.24 6.42 14.09
N THR A 155 -21.28 7.23 13.88
CA THR A 155 -21.75 7.68 12.58
C THR A 155 -21.91 9.20 12.63
N HIS A 156 -21.51 9.92 11.59
CA HIS A 156 -21.53 11.41 11.58
C HIS A 156 -20.73 12.04 12.74
N LEU A 157 -19.69 11.35 13.26
CA LEU A 157 -18.98 11.70 14.49
C LEU A 157 -19.89 11.81 15.72
N GLN A 158 -21.08 11.24 15.67
CA GLN A 158 -21.99 11.09 16.81
C GLN A 158 -21.91 9.65 17.34
N ARG A 159 -21.97 9.50 18.65
CA ARG A 159 -22.01 8.18 19.30
C ARG A 159 -23.29 7.46 18.85
N ALA A 160 -23.13 6.24 18.33
CA ALA A 160 -24.22 5.52 17.68
C ALA A 160 -24.62 4.23 18.44
N GLN A 161 -23.75 3.24 18.45
CA GLN A 161 -23.99 1.94 19.07
C GLN A 161 -22.73 1.43 19.78
N PRO A 162 -22.86 0.55 20.81
CA PRO A 162 -21.69 -0.06 21.43
C PRO A 162 -21.06 -1.08 20.49
N ILE A 163 -19.74 -1.02 20.37
CA ILE A 163 -18.93 -1.98 19.60
C ILE A 163 -17.70 -2.39 20.41
N LEU A 164 -17.05 -3.46 20.02
CA LEU A 164 -15.70 -3.77 20.48
C LEU A 164 -14.67 -2.92 19.72
N PHE A 165 -13.63 -2.47 20.42
CA PHE A 165 -12.49 -1.80 19.80
C PHE A 165 -11.81 -2.70 18.77
N SER A 166 -11.69 -3.99 19.09
CA SER A 166 -11.21 -5.02 18.16
C SER A 166 -12.04 -5.12 16.89
N HIS A 167 -13.37 -5.00 16.97
CA HIS A 167 -14.24 -4.97 15.79
C HIS A 167 -13.93 -3.80 14.88
N HIS A 168 -13.69 -2.63 15.45
CA HIS A 168 -13.30 -1.44 14.69
C HIS A 168 -11.97 -1.63 13.98
N LEU A 169 -10.96 -2.19 14.68
CA LEU A 169 -9.65 -2.51 14.10
C LEU A 169 -9.77 -3.50 12.93
N MET A 170 -10.61 -4.54 13.08
CA MET A 170 -10.81 -5.53 12.02
C MET A 170 -11.44 -4.94 10.74
N ALA A 171 -12.16 -3.83 10.83
CA ALA A 171 -12.65 -3.13 9.63
C ALA A 171 -11.48 -2.64 8.74
N TYR A 172 -10.40 -2.15 9.34
CA TYR A 172 -9.18 -1.79 8.62
C TYR A 172 -8.44 -3.01 8.07
N ALA A 173 -8.42 -4.12 8.80
CA ALA A 173 -7.87 -5.36 8.28
C ALA A 173 -8.58 -5.80 6.99
N MET A 174 -9.92 -5.71 6.92
CA MET A 174 -10.67 -6.02 5.70
C MET A 174 -10.35 -5.07 4.53
N MET A 175 -10.01 -3.81 4.79
CA MET A 175 -9.56 -2.88 3.75
C MET A 175 -8.21 -3.30 3.17
N LEU A 176 -7.25 -3.61 4.05
CA LEU A 176 -5.89 -4.01 3.66
C LEU A 176 -5.85 -5.37 2.96
N LEU A 177 -6.71 -6.33 3.30
CA LEU A 177 -6.85 -7.57 2.54
C LEU A 177 -7.23 -7.29 1.07
N ARG A 178 -8.18 -6.37 0.84
CA ARG A 178 -8.53 -5.96 -0.52
C ARG A 178 -7.40 -5.23 -1.24
N ASP A 179 -6.51 -4.57 -0.51
CA ASP A 179 -5.31 -3.95 -1.09
C ASP A 179 -4.28 -4.99 -1.50
N LEU A 180 -4.09 -6.06 -0.71
CA LEU A 180 -3.26 -7.21 -1.11
C LEU A 180 -3.77 -7.87 -2.40
N ASP A 181 -5.09 -8.07 -2.53
CA ASP A 181 -5.69 -8.63 -3.75
C ASP A 181 -5.41 -7.73 -4.96
N ARG A 182 -5.54 -6.39 -4.82
CA ARG A 182 -5.22 -5.43 -5.90
C ARG A 182 -3.75 -5.48 -6.30
N LEU A 183 -2.84 -5.55 -5.34
CA LEU A 183 -1.41 -5.66 -5.60
C LEU A 183 -1.08 -6.97 -6.34
N ALA A 184 -1.65 -8.09 -5.92
CA ALA A 184 -1.50 -9.38 -6.59
C ALA A 184 -2.02 -9.35 -8.03
N ASP A 185 -3.16 -8.74 -8.27
CA ASP A 185 -3.74 -8.57 -9.59
C ASP A 185 -2.91 -7.66 -10.50
N CYS A 186 -2.40 -6.55 -9.98
CA CYS A 186 -1.48 -5.66 -10.68
C CYS A 186 -0.18 -6.41 -11.06
N ARG A 187 0.41 -7.13 -10.11
CA ARG A 187 1.62 -7.93 -10.32
C ARG A 187 1.43 -8.96 -11.43
N LYS A 188 0.30 -9.65 -11.46
CA LYS A 188 -0.04 -10.64 -12.49
C LYS A 188 -0.11 -10.02 -13.89
N ARG A 189 -0.78 -8.88 -14.05
CA ARG A 189 -0.88 -8.19 -15.34
C ARG A 189 0.46 -7.62 -15.81
N MET A 190 1.27 -7.12 -14.90
CA MET A 190 2.62 -6.62 -15.17
C MET A 190 3.59 -7.71 -15.62
N ASN A 191 3.36 -8.98 -15.26
CA ASN A 191 4.33 -10.07 -15.39
C ASN A 191 4.42 -10.66 -16.81
N LEU A 192 4.48 -9.79 -17.84
CA LEU A 192 4.73 -10.15 -19.24
C LEU A 192 5.98 -9.43 -19.73
N SER A 193 6.93 -10.18 -20.32
CA SER A 193 8.20 -9.64 -20.79
C SER A 193 8.05 -8.88 -22.09
N PRO A 194 8.53 -7.62 -22.19
CA PRO A 194 8.58 -6.86 -23.43
C PRO A 194 9.85 -7.11 -24.24
N ILE A 195 10.87 -7.78 -23.69
CA ILE A 195 12.16 -7.95 -24.39
C ILE A 195 11.99 -8.64 -25.74
N GLY A 196 12.74 -8.20 -26.73
CA GLY A 196 12.61 -8.62 -28.11
C GLY A 196 11.54 -7.88 -28.93
N CYS A 197 10.82 -6.92 -28.30
CA CYS A 197 10.01 -5.93 -29.05
C CYS A 197 10.90 -4.96 -29.80
N CYS A 198 12.15 -4.82 -29.44
CA CYS A 198 13.13 -3.89 -29.96
C CYS A 198 12.62 -2.44 -29.92
N ALA A 199 12.81 -1.66 -30.98
CA ALA A 199 12.34 -0.29 -31.01
C ALA A 199 10.81 -0.19 -31.01
N LEU A 200 10.12 -1.04 -31.79
CA LEU A 200 8.66 -1.11 -31.92
C LEU A 200 8.15 -2.27 -32.81
N SER A 201 8.99 -2.83 -33.68
CA SER A 201 8.55 -3.76 -34.74
C SER A 201 9.15 -5.17 -34.60
N GLY A 202 9.79 -5.46 -33.48
CA GLY A 202 10.56 -6.70 -33.30
C GLY A 202 11.91 -6.61 -34.06
N THR A 203 12.48 -7.76 -34.38
CA THR A 203 13.82 -7.89 -34.97
C THR A 203 13.82 -8.89 -36.11
N THR A 204 14.81 -8.79 -37.01
CA THR A 204 15.05 -9.75 -38.08
C THR A 204 15.90 -10.95 -37.65
N TYR A 205 16.43 -10.93 -36.42
CA TYR A 205 17.17 -12.05 -35.87
C TYR A 205 16.20 -13.12 -35.37
N ASP A 206 16.62 -14.39 -35.40
CA ASP A 206 15.88 -15.52 -34.84
C ASP A 206 16.09 -15.60 -33.33
N THR A 207 15.49 -14.62 -32.59
CA THR A 207 15.55 -14.57 -31.12
C THR A 207 14.51 -15.46 -30.46
N ASP A 208 14.76 -15.88 -29.22
CA ASP A 208 13.82 -16.64 -28.41
C ASP A 208 13.37 -15.81 -27.19
N ARG A 209 12.29 -15.05 -27.37
CA ARG A 209 11.69 -14.21 -26.33
C ARG A 209 11.15 -15.01 -25.14
N ARG A 210 10.71 -16.27 -25.37
CA ARG A 210 10.20 -17.11 -24.28
C ARG A 210 11.32 -17.63 -23.39
N PHE A 211 12.47 -17.97 -23.97
CA PHE A 211 13.69 -18.31 -23.25
C PHE A 211 14.12 -17.18 -22.31
N GLU A 212 14.09 -15.93 -22.76
CA GLU A 212 14.42 -14.77 -21.92
C GLU A 212 13.38 -14.56 -20.82
N ALA A 213 12.07 -14.63 -21.15
CA ALA A 213 10.97 -14.44 -20.22
C ALA A 213 11.04 -15.49 -19.08
N GLU A 214 11.26 -16.75 -19.39
CA GLU A 214 11.39 -17.85 -18.41
C GLU A 214 12.56 -17.61 -17.45
N ARG A 215 13.74 -17.26 -17.97
CA ARG A 215 14.93 -16.96 -17.16
C ARG A 215 14.74 -15.77 -16.21
N LEU A 216 13.89 -14.82 -16.59
CA LEU A 216 13.59 -13.62 -15.81
C LEU A 216 12.33 -13.76 -14.93
N GLY A 217 11.71 -14.96 -14.92
CA GLY A 217 10.55 -15.26 -14.09
C GLY A 217 9.27 -14.53 -14.53
N PHE A 218 9.12 -14.27 -15.84
CA PHE A 218 7.87 -13.77 -16.40
C PHE A 218 6.94 -14.94 -16.80
N ASP A 219 5.62 -14.70 -16.71
CA ASP A 219 4.60 -15.70 -17.09
C ASP A 219 4.48 -15.87 -18.62
N GLY A 220 5.07 -14.97 -19.38
CA GLY A 220 5.04 -14.98 -20.84
C GLY A 220 5.63 -13.72 -21.45
N VAL A 221 5.26 -13.47 -22.70
CA VAL A 221 5.73 -12.32 -23.47
C VAL A 221 4.55 -11.46 -23.92
N VAL A 222 4.74 -10.15 -24.03
CA VAL A 222 3.75 -9.24 -24.62
C VAL A 222 3.48 -9.62 -26.08
N GLN A 223 2.23 -9.55 -26.53
CA GLN A 223 1.79 -10.10 -27.82
C GLN A 223 1.96 -9.12 -28.99
N ASN A 224 2.12 -7.82 -28.71
CA ASN A 224 2.33 -6.79 -29.74
C ASN A 224 3.58 -5.98 -29.38
N SER A 225 4.52 -5.83 -30.31
CA SER A 225 5.80 -5.17 -30.05
C SER A 225 5.68 -3.64 -29.91
N ILE A 226 4.71 -3.01 -30.56
CA ILE A 226 4.45 -1.57 -30.38
C ILE A 226 3.89 -1.32 -28.97
N ASP A 227 2.91 -2.12 -28.56
CA ASP A 227 2.34 -2.09 -27.23
C ASP A 227 3.41 -2.36 -26.15
N GLY A 228 4.26 -3.36 -26.36
CA GLY A 228 5.29 -3.76 -25.40
C GLY A 228 6.29 -2.66 -25.03
N VAL A 229 6.59 -1.74 -25.94
CA VAL A 229 7.48 -0.58 -25.66
C VAL A 229 6.73 0.69 -25.30
N SER A 230 5.43 0.76 -25.58
CA SER A 230 4.56 1.90 -25.32
C SER A 230 3.82 1.82 -23.99
N ASP A 231 3.54 0.62 -23.52
CA ASP A 231 2.71 0.37 -22.32
C ASP A 231 3.36 0.92 -21.05
N ARG A 232 2.57 1.69 -20.31
CA ARG A 232 2.83 2.15 -18.94
C ARG A 232 1.61 1.95 -18.03
N ASP A 233 0.62 1.17 -18.50
CA ASP A 233 -0.58 0.86 -17.69
C ASP A 233 -0.19 0.21 -16.37
N PHE A 234 0.85 -0.63 -16.36
CA PHE A 234 1.35 -1.27 -15.16
C PHE A 234 1.90 -0.27 -14.11
N CYS A 235 2.43 0.88 -14.53
CA CYS A 235 2.81 1.98 -13.63
C CYS A 235 1.57 2.66 -13.05
N LEU A 236 0.61 3.00 -13.91
CA LEU A 236 -0.65 3.66 -13.50
C LEU A 236 -1.49 2.75 -12.60
N GLU A 237 -1.56 1.46 -12.92
CA GLU A 237 -2.29 0.50 -12.10
C GLU A 237 -1.67 0.35 -10.72
N LEU A 238 -0.33 0.20 -10.64
CA LEU A 238 0.37 0.17 -9.36
C LEU A 238 0.11 1.44 -8.55
N MET A 239 0.29 2.62 -9.15
CA MET A 239 0.06 3.89 -8.46
C MET A 239 -1.40 4.07 -8.02
N SER A 240 -2.36 3.50 -8.77
CA SER A 240 -3.77 3.45 -8.36
C SER A 240 -3.99 2.54 -7.15
N CYS A 241 -3.35 1.37 -7.11
CA CYS A 241 -3.36 0.48 -5.94
C CYS A 241 -2.74 1.18 -4.72
N LEU A 242 -1.59 1.82 -4.90
CA LEU A 242 -0.90 2.57 -3.84
C LEU A 242 -1.72 3.76 -3.34
N SER A 243 -2.45 4.44 -4.23
CA SER A 243 -3.35 5.54 -3.85
C SER A 243 -4.51 5.06 -2.98
N LEU A 244 -5.11 3.90 -3.30
CA LEU A 244 -6.15 3.29 -2.47
C LEU A 244 -5.61 2.84 -1.11
N LEU A 245 -4.46 2.19 -1.09
CA LEU A 245 -3.78 1.80 0.14
C LEU A 245 -3.52 3.02 1.05
N MET A 246 -2.95 4.09 0.49
CA MET A 246 -2.70 5.32 1.24
C MET A 246 -3.99 5.99 1.72
N MET A 247 -5.08 5.91 0.97
CA MET A 247 -6.39 6.39 1.42
C MET A 247 -6.86 5.61 2.66
N HIS A 248 -6.70 4.29 2.69
CA HIS A 248 -7.04 3.48 3.87
C HIS A 248 -6.16 3.84 5.06
N LEU A 249 -4.84 3.97 4.88
CA LEU A 249 -3.91 4.40 5.93
C LEU A 249 -4.21 5.82 6.42
N SER A 250 -4.60 6.73 5.52
CA SER A 250 -5.00 8.10 5.88
C SER A 250 -6.25 8.13 6.76
N ARG A 251 -7.27 7.33 6.43
CA ARG A 251 -8.47 7.20 7.26
C ARG A 251 -8.15 6.62 8.63
N PHE A 252 -7.33 5.59 8.68
CA PHE A 252 -6.91 5.01 9.96
C PHE A 252 -6.07 6.00 10.78
N SER A 253 -5.18 6.75 10.13
CA SER A 253 -4.42 7.83 10.77
C SER A 253 -5.32 8.89 11.38
N GLU A 254 -6.39 9.30 10.69
CA GLU A 254 -7.37 10.26 11.21
C GLU A 254 -8.00 9.77 12.51
N GLU A 255 -8.42 8.51 12.56
CA GLU A 255 -9.01 7.94 13.78
C GLU A 255 -7.98 7.81 14.91
N ILE A 256 -6.74 7.39 14.60
CA ILE A 256 -5.65 7.37 15.59
C ILE A 256 -5.42 8.76 16.19
N ILE A 257 -5.40 9.81 15.35
CA ILE A 257 -5.24 11.21 15.79
C ILE A 257 -6.40 11.62 16.69
N LEU A 258 -7.64 11.33 16.30
CA LEU A 258 -8.82 11.60 17.12
C LEU A 258 -8.74 10.84 18.46
N TRP A 259 -8.48 9.55 18.44
CA TRP A 259 -8.43 8.73 19.65
C TRP A 259 -7.29 9.12 20.60
N ALA A 260 -6.15 9.59 20.07
CA ALA A 260 -5.02 10.05 20.87
C ALA A 260 -5.22 11.48 21.44
N SER A 261 -6.20 12.24 20.95
CA SER A 261 -6.47 13.61 21.40
C SER A 261 -6.89 13.67 22.88
N TRP A 262 -6.73 14.84 23.49
CA TRP A 262 -7.16 15.09 24.89
C TRP A 262 -8.67 14.92 25.08
N GLU A 263 -9.44 15.20 24.07
CA GLU A 263 -10.90 15.11 24.07
C GLU A 263 -11.39 13.67 24.09
N PHE A 264 -10.76 12.79 23.31
CA PHE A 264 -11.12 11.36 23.28
C PHE A 264 -10.34 10.54 24.31
N LYS A 265 -9.01 10.60 24.30
CA LYS A 265 -8.13 9.78 25.17
C LYS A 265 -8.47 8.29 25.17
N PHE A 266 -8.81 7.76 23.99
CA PHE A 266 -9.15 6.35 23.83
C PHE A 266 -7.93 5.47 23.71
N ILE A 267 -6.83 6.04 23.19
CA ILE A 267 -5.56 5.38 23.04
C ILE A 267 -4.41 6.27 23.51
N GLU A 268 -3.27 5.64 23.71
CA GLU A 268 -1.99 6.31 23.86
C GLU A 268 -0.98 5.70 22.91
N LEU A 269 -0.28 6.54 22.15
CA LEU A 269 0.82 6.12 21.29
C LEU A 269 2.12 6.04 22.10
N SER A 270 3.00 5.12 21.73
CA SER A 270 4.36 5.03 22.30
C SER A 270 5.16 6.31 22.03
N ASP A 271 6.05 6.67 22.96
CA ASP A 271 6.96 7.81 22.80
C ASP A 271 7.87 7.68 21.56
N ALA A 272 8.12 6.46 21.10
CA ALA A 272 8.92 6.20 19.91
C ALA A 272 8.24 6.69 18.61
N TYR A 273 6.90 6.89 18.62
CA TYR A 273 6.11 7.29 17.45
C TYR A 273 5.35 8.60 17.67
N THR A 274 5.83 9.42 18.58
CA THR A 274 5.24 10.71 18.92
C THR A 274 6.35 11.74 19.07
N THR A 275 6.00 13.02 18.99
CA THR A 275 6.93 14.10 19.36
C THR A 275 6.35 14.96 20.48
N GLY A 276 7.25 15.59 21.23
CA GLY A 276 6.88 16.60 22.23
C GLY A 276 6.84 18.01 21.63
N SER A 277 6.70 18.98 22.51
CA SER A 277 6.81 20.39 22.16
C SER A 277 8.02 21.01 22.88
N SER A 278 8.77 21.85 22.20
CA SER A 278 9.92 22.56 22.79
C SER A 278 9.53 23.59 23.85
N ILE A 279 8.24 23.97 23.89
CA ILE A 279 7.73 25.00 24.80
C ILE A 279 6.58 24.52 25.71
N MET A 280 5.88 23.45 25.31
CA MET A 280 4.73 22.92 26.05
C MET A 280 5.05 21.51 26.55
N PRO A 281 5.54 21.35 27.80
CA PRO A 281 6.07 20.06 28.29
C PRO A 281 5.02 18.95 28.43
N GLN A 282 3.72 19.29 28.45
CA GLN A 282 2.62 18.33 28.54
C GLN A 282 2.19 17.79 27.18
N LYS A 283 2.67 18.36 26.06
CA LYS A 283 2.17 18.07 24.72
C LYS A 283 2.88 16.84 24.13
N LYS A 284 2.07 15.92 23.60
CA LYS A 284 2.50 14.72 22.90
C LYS A 284 1.71 14.62 21.59
N ASN A 285 2.41 14.73 20.47
CA ASN A 285 1.80 14.85 19.14
C ASN A 285 1.80 13.51 18.40
N PRO A 286 0.73 13.14 17.70
CA PRO A 286 0.68 11.94 16.87
C PRO A 286 1.28 12.18 15.46
N ASP A 287 2.50 12.77 15.39
CA ASP A 287 3.09 13.25 14.13
C ASP A 287 3.22 12.17 13.06
N MET A 288 3.49 10.92 13.45
CA MET A 288 3.64 9.82 12.50
C MET A 288 2.32 9.57 11.76
N ALA A 289 1.21 9.56 12.47
CA ALA A 289 -0.13 9.43 11.87
C ALA A 289 -0.46 10.65 10.99
N GLU A 290 -0.11 11.87 11.44
CA GLU A 290 -0.32 13.10 10.67
C GLU A 290 0.49 13.09 9.36
N LEU A 291 1.75 12.64 9.40
CA LEU A 291 2.60 12.54 8.22
C LEU A 291 2.09 11.50 7.22
N VAL A 292 1.61 10.34 7.69
CA VAL A 292 0.99 9.33 6.81
C VAL A 292 -0.24 9.92 6.11
N ARG A 293 -1.11 10.61 6.86
CA ARG A 293 -2.27 11.33 6.31
C ARG A 293 -1.85 12.37 5.26
N GLY A 294 -0.82 13.17 5.55
CA GLY A 294 -0.32 14.19 4.64
C GLY A 294 0.33 13.63 3.36
N LYS A 295 1.15 12.57 3.50
CA LYS A 295 1.84 11.92 2.37
C LYS A 295 0.89 11.24 1.37
N THR A 296 -0.35 10.97 1.75
CA THR A 296 -1.39 10.46 0.85
C THR A 296 -1.61 11.39 -0.35
N GLY A 297 -1.63 12.72 -0.11
CA GLY A 297 -1.76 13.71 -1.17
C GLY A 297 -0.58 13.71 -2.16
N ARG A 298 0.64 13.37 -1.70
CA ARG A 298 1.82 13.24 -2.56
C ARG A 298 1.63 12.09 -3.56
N VAL A 299 1.26 10.90 -3.09
CA VAL A 299 1.02 9.72 -3.93
C VAL A 299 -0.12 9.97 -4.95
N TYR A 300 -1.17 10.71 -4.56
CA TYR A 300 -2.21 11.14 -5.51
C TYR A 300 -1.67 12.07 -6.58
N GLY A 301 -0.79 13.01 -6.20
CA GLY A 301 -0.14 13.92 -7.13
C GLY A 301 0.70 13.18 -8.17
N ASP A 302 1.46 12.18 -7.77
CA ASP A 302 2.28 11.34 -8.64
C ASP A 302 1.41 10.60 -9.67
N LEU A 303 0.32 9.96 -9.24
CA LEU A 303 -0.63 9.28 -10.13
C LEU A 303 -1.24 10.26 -11.14
N MET A 304 -1.70 11.41 -10.69
CA MET A 304 -2.30 12.41 -11.56
C MET A 304 -1.29 13.02 -12.54
N GLY A 305 -0.05 13.20 -12.12
CA GLY A 305 1.06 13.64 -12.95
C GLY A 305 1.29 12.67 -14.11
N LEU A 306 1.45 11.38 -13.81
CA LEU A 306 1.72 10.37 -14.83
C LEU A 306 0.52 10.15 -15.77
N LEU A 307 -0.72 10.13 -15.26
CA LEU A 307 -1.93 10.11 -16.09
C LEU A 307 -1.94 11.29 -17.09
N THR A 308 -1.54 12.46 -16.63
CA THR A 308 -1.49 13.67 -17.45
C THR A 308 -0.39 13.59 -18.50
N THR A 309 0.77 13.04 -18.16
CA THR A 309 1.88 12.85 -19.09
C THR A 309 1.49 11.91 -20.25
N LEU A 310 0.86 10.79 -19.93
CA LEU A 310 0.59 9.72 -20.91
C LEU A 310 -0.63 9.98 -21.81
N LYS A 311 -1.62 10.76 -21.37
CA LYS A 311 -2.95 10.92 -22.02
C LYS A 311 -2.97 11.28 -23.51
N GLY A 312 -1.94 11.82 -24.05
CA GLY A 312 -1.93 12.33 -25.44
C GLY A 312 -0.76 11.84 -26.27
N LEU A 313 0.03 10.89 -25.76
CA LEU A 313 1.22 10.40 -26.46
C LEU A 313 0.82 9.46 -27.61
N PRO A 314 1.45 9.59 -28.78
CA PRO A 314 1.36 8.59 -29.84
C PRO A 314 2.03 7.28 -29.42
N LEU A 315 1.70 6.20 -30.12
CA LEU A 315 2.26 4.87 -29.87
C LEU A 315 3.77 4.79 -30.03
N ALA A 316 4.33 3.68 -29.59
CA ALA A 316 5.72 3.39 -29.37
C ALA A 316 6.30 4.25 -28.24
N TYR A 317 7.56 4.67 -28.35
CA TYR A 317 8.24 5.41 -27.30
C TYR A 317 8.40 6.89 -27.68
N ASN A 318 8.05 7.77 -26.75
CA ASN A 318 8.36 9.19 -26.79
C ASN A 318 9.12 9.56 -25.52
N LYS A 319 10.00 10.55 -25.58
CA LYS A 319 10.87 10.94 -24.45
C LYS A 319 10.08 11.37 -23.21
N ASP A 320 8.84 11.84 -23.38
CA ASP A 320 7.88 12.11 -22.30
C ASP A 320 7.74 10.93 -21.31
N MET A 321 7.89 9.70 -21.81
CA MET A 321 7.82 8.50 -20.96
C MET A 321 8.98 8.38 -19.96
N GLN A 322 10.01 9.22 -20.05
CA GLN A 322 11.07 9.27 -19.04
C GLN A 322 10.53 9.74 -17.68
N GLU A 323 9.45 10.55 -17.68
CA GLU A 323 8.76 11.04 -16.49
C GLU A 323 8.03 9.93 -15.70
N ASP A 324 7.91 8.72 -16.26
CA ASP A 324 7.26 7.59 -15.59
C ASP A 324 8.01 7.18 -14.31
N LYS A 325 9.33 7.25 -14.31
CA LYS A 325 10.18 6.71 -13.26
C LYS A 325 10.16 7.56 -12.00
N GLU A 326 10.32 8.87 -12.13
CA GLU A 326 10.35 9.75 -10.95
C GLU A 326 9.05 9.65 -10.16
N ALA A 327 7.90 9.74 -10.84
CA ALA A 327 6.58 9.66 -10.22
C ALA A 327 6.36 8.29 -9.53
N VAL A 328 6.61 7.17 -10.25
CA VAL A 328 6.35 5.84 -9.68
C VAL A 328 7.33 5.47 -8.58
N PHE A 329 8.60 5.88 -8.69
CA PHE A 329 9.59 5.62 -7.64
C PHE A 329 9.31 6.41 -6.38
N ASP A 330 8.88 7.66 -6.51
CA ASP A 330 8.49 8.50 -5.38
C ASP A 330 7.27 7.93 -4.65
N ALA A 331 6.24 7.53 -5.40
CA ALA A 331 5.05 6.90 -4.85
C ALA A 331 5.40 5.61 -4.07
N VAL A 332 6.22 4.72 -4.67
CA VAL A 332 6.68 3.47 -4.06
C VAL A 332 7.46 3.72 -2.78
N ASP A 333 8.47 4.58 -2.82
CA ASP A 333 9.31 4.88 -1.65
C ASP A 333 8.50 5.54 -0.53
N THR A 334 7.59 6.43 -0.87
CA THR A 334 6.67 7.09 0.07
C THR A 334 5.78 6.08 0.78
N VAL A 335 5.16 5.16 0.03
CA VAL A 335 4.27 4.13 0.59
C VAL A 335 5.05 3.16 1.49
N LYS A 336 6.20 2.69 1.04
CA LYS A 336 7.07 1.80 1.84
C LYS A 336 7.45 2.45 3.18
N MET A 337 7.84 3.73 3.17
CA MET A 337 8.18 4.46 4.39
C MET A 337 6.96 4.59 5.32
N CYS A 338 5.78 4.90 4.78
CA CYS A 338 4.55 4.98 5.57
C CYS A 338 4.22 3.64 6.24
N LEU A 339 4.29 2.53 5.51
CA LEU A 339 4.02 1.19 6.05
C LEU A 339 5.03 0.79 7.14
N LYS A 340 6.33 1.05 6.91
CA LYS A 340 7.41 0.78 7.87
C LYS A 340 7.26 1.54 9.20
N VAL A 341 6.62 2.69 9.18
CA VAL A 341 6.31 3.46 10.41
C VAL A 341 4.98 3.03 11.00
N PHE A 342 3.99 2.72 10.17
CA PHE A 342 2.61 2.47 10.60
C PHE A 342 2.47 1.16 11.40
N ALA A 343 3.08 0.08 10.95
CA ALA A 343 3.01 -1.22 11.62
C ALA A 343 3.52 -1.18 13.07
N PRO A 344 4.73 -0.71 13.37
CA PRO A 344 5.22 -0.66 14.76
C PRO A 344 4.51 0.42 15.58
N MET A 345 4.01 1.50 15.00
CA MET A 345 3.17 2.48 15.69
C MET A 345 1.88 1.82 16.20
N LEU A 346 1.23 0.99 15.39
CA LEU A 346 0.05 0.21 15.79
C LEU A 346 0.42 -0.85 16.84
N ALA A 347 1.47 -1.60 16.64
CA ALA A 347 1.90 -2.68 17.54
C ALA A 347 2.20 -2.19 18.98
N THR A 348 2.59 -0.91 19.12
CA THR A 348 2.92 -0.30 20.41
C THR A 348 1.84 0.62 20.98
N LEU A 349 0.68 0.69 20.33
CA LEU A 349 -0.48 1.45 20.78
C LEU A 349 -1.07 0.83 22.03
N SER A 350 -1.47 1.66 23.02
CA SER A 350 -2.16 1.22 24.24
C SER A 350 -3.59 1.73 24.27
N ALA A 351 -4.57 0.83 24.31
CA ALA A 351 -5.96 1.20 24.51
C ALA A 351 -6.20 1.72 25.95
N LYS A 352 -7.18 2.59 26.11
CA LYS A 352 -7.63 3.12 27.41
C LYS A 352 -9.09 2.71 27.64
N PRO A 353 -9.34 1.45 28.06
CA PRO A 353 -10.68 0.86 28.14
C PRO A 353 -11.66 1.67 28.98
N GLU A 354 -11.20 2.23 30.11
CA GLU A 354 -12.05 3.00 31.01
C GLU A 354 -12.59 4.29 30.35
N ASN A 355 -11.76 4.97 29.55
CA ASN A 355 -12.19 6.17 28.84
C ASN A 355 -13.20 5.83 27.72
N MET A 356 -12.95 4.74 27.00
CA MET A 356 -13.86 4.23 25.98
C MET A 356 -15.21 3.83 26.58
N LYS A 357 -15.20 3.07 27.70
CA LYS A 357 -16.41 2.64 28.41
C LYS A 357 -17.21 3.83 28.93
N LYS A 358 -16.54 4.81 29.57
CA LYS A 358 -17.18 6.03 30.05
C LYS A 358 -17.82 6.83 28.90
N ALA A 359 -17.15 6.91 27.75
CA ALA A 359 -17.71 7.56 26.57
C ALA A 359 -18.92 6.80 26.01
N ALA A 360 -18.92 5.46 26.07
CA ALA A 360 -20.03 4.63 25.66
C ALA A 360 -21.26 4.85 26.57
N GLN A 361 -21.10 4.83 27.88
CA GLN A 361 -22.18 5.05 28.86
C GLN A 361 -22.83 6.43 28.68
N GLY A 362 -22.03 7.48 28.56
CA GLY A 362 -22.53 8.88 28.42
C GLY A 362 -23.20 9.19 27.07
N GLY A 363 -23.33 8.24 26.16
CA GLY A 363 -23.86 8.45 24.81
C GLY A 363 -25.26 7.86 24.58
N PHE A 364 -25.86 7.20 25.55
CA PHE A 364 -27.15 6.49 25.39
C PHE A 364 -27.14 5.50 24.21
N ILE A 365 -25.99 4.93 23.91
CA ILE A 365 -25.75 4.09 22.70
C ILE A 365 -26.44 2.73 22.76
N ASN A 366 -26.97 2.36 23.95
CA ASN A 366 -27.83 1.20 24.23
C ASN A 366 -29.34 1.53 24.12
N ALA A 367 -29.72 2.72 23.67
CA ALA A 367 -31.13 3.08 23.51
C ALA A 367 -31.86 2.24 22.46
N THR A 368 -31.15 1.71 21.46
CA THR A 368 -31.73 0.75 20.50
C THR A 368 -32.05 -0.56 21.19
N ASP A 369 -31.16 -1.04 22.08
CA ASP A 369 -31.36 -2.27 22.85
C ASP A 369 -32.55 -2.12 23.85
N LEU A 370 -32.75 -0.90 24.39
CA LEU A 370 -33.93 -0.55 25.19
C LEU A 370 -35.22 -0.65 24.36
N ALA A 371 -35.22 -0.18 23.10
CA ALA A 371 -36.38 -0.33 22.24
C ALA A 371 -36.63 -1.81 21.89
N ASP A 372 -35.57 -2.54 21.56
CA ASP A 372 -35.64 -3.97 21.21
C ASP A 372 -36.15 -4.82 22.41
N TYR A 373 -35.81 -4.45 23.64
CA TYR A 373 -36.36 -5.06 24.84
C TYR A 373 -37.92 -5.02 24.87
N LEU A 374 -38.47 -3.83 24.57
CA LEU A 374 -39.93 -3.67 24.55
C LEU A 374 -40.56 -4.44 23.36
N VAL A 375 -39.85 -4.48 22.22
CA VAL A 375 -40.31 -5.24 21.04
C VAL A 375 -40.37 -6.74 21.34
N LYS A 376 -39.35 -7.28 21.99
CA LYS A 376 -39.34 -8.69 22.46
C LYS A 376 -40.49 -9.02 23.43
N LYS A 377 -40.99 -8.03 24.18
CA LYS A 377 -42.18 -8.14 25.03
C LYS A 377 -43.50 -7.84 24.33
N GLY A 378 -43.49 -7.76 22.99
CA GLY A 378 -44.68 -7.67 22.15
C GLY A 378 -45.12 -6.26 21.76
N MET A 379 -44.32 -5.22 22.07
CA MET A 379 -44.63 -3.84 21.66
C MET A 379 -44.24 -3.61 20.19
N PRO A 380 -45.04 -2.94 19.37
CA PRO A 380 -44.63 -2.54 18.03
C PRO A 380 -43.40 -1.63 18.06
N PHE A 381 -42.43 -1.86 17.15
CA PHE A 381 -41.15 -1.12 17.11
C PHE A 381 -41.30 0.40 17.16
N ARG A 382 -42.23 0.98 16.40
CA ARG A 382 -42.44 2.44 16.39
C ARG A 382 -42.87 3.00 17.74
N SER A 383 -43.65 2.24 18.50
CA SER A 383 -44.05 2.62 19.85
C SER A 383 -42.88 2.47 20.83
N ALA A 384 -42.16 1.38 20.74
CA ALA A 384 -40.95 1.12 21.55
C ALA A 384 -39.90 2.21 21.29
N TYR A 385 -39.62 2.57 20.04
CA TYR A 385 -38.72 3.66 19.64
C TYR A 385 -39.12 5.00 20.27
N LYS A 386 -40.42 5.35 20.22
CA LYS A 386 -40.92 6.61 20.80
C LYS A 386 -40.71 6.64 22.31
N ILE A 387 -41.04 5.56 23.00
CA ILE A 387 -40.83 5.43 24.46
C ILE A 387 -39.37 5.53 24.83
N SER A 388 -38.50 4.81 24.12
CA SER A 388 -37.05 4.87 24.36
C SER A 388 -36.50 6.30 24.15
N GLY A 389 -36.94 7.02 23.12
CA GLY A 389 -36.56 8.41 22.91
C GLY A 389 -37.01 9.35 24.04
N GLN A 390 -38.23 9.15 24.57
CA GLN A 390 -38.73 9.92 25.71
C GLN A 390 -37.94 9.63 27.01
N ILE A 391 -37.54 8.38 27.23
CA ILE A 391 -36.71 8.01 28.38
C ILE A 391 -35.32 8.62 28.25
N VAL A 392 -34.70 8.58 27.07
CA VAL A 392 -33.42 9.25 26.81
C VAL A 392 -33.51 10.75 27.08
N ALA A 393 -34.57 11.41 26.62
CA ALA A 393 -34.79 12.85 26.88
C ALA A 393 -34.91 13.14 28.37
N LYS A 394 -35.61 12.30 29.12
CA LYS A 394 -35.69 12.39 30.59
C LYS A 394 -34.33 12.20 31.27
N CYS A 395 -33.58 11.18 30.87
CA CYS A 395 -32.23 10.95 31.38
C CYS A 395 -31.32 12.16 31.17
N ILE A 396 -31.34 12.75 30.00
CA ILE A 396 -30.57 13.97 29.68
C ILE A 396 -30.99 15.13 30.62
N ALA A 397 -32.29 15.33 30.83
CA ALA A 397 -32.79 16.43 31.62
C ALA A 397 -32.48 16.29 33.13
N GLU A 398 -32.44 15.07 33.63
CA GLU A 398 -32.29 14.77 35.05
C GLU A 398 -30.89 14.28 35.43
N GLY A 399 -29.97 14.14 34.44
CA GLY A 399 -28.59 13.73 34.70
C GLY A 399 -28.38 12.23 34.93
N TYR A 400 -29.32 11.40 34.49
CA TYR A 400 -29.21 9.93 34.54
C TYR A 400 -28.55 9.37 33.26
N VAL A 401 -28.07 8.15 33.34
CA VAL A 401 -27.84 7.26 32.20
C VAL A 401 -28.85 6.11 32.25
N LEU A 402 -29.04 5.39 31.16
CA LEU A 402 -30.06 4.31 31.13
C LEU A 402 -29.84 3.25 32.17
N GLU A 403 -28.60 2.92 32.50
CA GLU A 403 -28.25 1.91 33.50
C GLU A 403 -28.54 2.34 34.96
N THR A 404 -28.70 3.64 35.21
CA THR A 404 -28.91 4.18 36.57
C THR A 404 -30.29 4.77 36.81
N LEU A 405 -31.13 4.92 35.75
CA LEU A 405 -32.51 5.37 35.91
C LEU A 405 -33.31 4.35 36.70
N PRO A 406 -34.03 4.75 37.80
CA PRO A 406 -34.82 3.84 38.60
C PRO A 406 -35.89 3.10 37.82
N LEU A 407 -36.15 1.82 38.14
CA LEU A 407 -37.15 1.01 37.43
C LEU A 407 -38.55 1.65 37.46
N SER A 408 -38.92 2.31 38.55
CA SER A 408 -40.20 3.03 38.69
C SER A 408 -40.37 4.12 37.61
N GLU A 409 -39.27 4.77 37.20
CA GLU A 409 -39.29 5.76 36.15
C GLU A 409 -39.50 5.11 34.77
N TYR A 410 -38.88 3.96 34.50
CA TYR A 410 -39.17 3.16 33.32
C TYR A 410 -40.62 2.71 33.26
N GLN A 411 -41.16 2.21 34.39
CA GLN A 411 -42.53 1.70 34.48
C GLN A 411 -43.57 2.79 34.29
N ALA A 412 -43.23 4.06 34.57
CA ALA A 412 -44.10 5.21 34.26
C ALA A 412 -44.34 5.37 32.75
N PHE A 413 -43.42 4.93 31.88
CA PHE A 413 -43.60 4.94 30.45
C PHE A 413 -44.25 3.67 29.89
N SER A 414 -43.98 2.51 30.52
CA SER A 414 -44.60 1.25 30.13
C SER A 414 -44.53 0.20 31.25
N PRO A 415 -45.63 -0.48 31.54
CA PRO A 415 -45.63 -1.56 32.54
C PRO A 415 -44.87 -2.81 32.10
N LEU A 416 -44.40 -2.86 30.84
CA LEU A 416 -43.61 -3.98 30.32
C LEU A 416 -42.16 -3.97 30.82
N PHE A 417 -41.70 -2.88 31.44
CA PHE A 417 -40.36 -2.83 32.02
C PHE A 417 -40.32 -3.64 33.36
N GLY A 418 -39.42 -4.60 33.43
CA GLY A 418 -39.12 -5.40 34.59
C GLY A 418 -37.68 -5.24 35.07
N GLU A 419 -37.31 -5.89 36.17
CA GLU A 419 -35.94 -5.88 36.72
C GLU A 419 -34.90 -6.47 35.77
N ASP A 420 -35.30 -7.33 34.85
CA ASP A 420 -34.51 -7.93 33.80
C ASP A 420 -33.99 -6.88 32.79
N LEU A 421 -34.56 -5.67 32.77
CA LEU A 421 -34.16 -4.59 31.90
C LEU A 421 -32.66 -4.29 32.00
N TYR A 422 -32.13 -4.11 33.20
CA TYR A 422 -30.76 -3.67 33.40
C TYR A 422 -29.72 -4.65 32.85
N SER A 423 -29.99 -5.94 32.91
CA SER A 423 -29.15 -6.98 32.29
C SER A 423 -29.27 -6.99 30.77
N GLU A 424 -30.40 -6.53 30.21
CA GLU A 424 -30.65 -6.48 28.77
C GLU A 424 -29.98 -5.27 28.09
N ILE A 425 -29.85 -4.16 28.79
CA ILE A 425 -29.27 -2.91 28.30
C ILE A 425 -27.81 -2.68 28.75
N ASP A 426 -27.26 -3.60 29.55
CA ASP A 426 -25.82 -3.58 29.87
C ASP A 426 -25.00 -3.56 28.59
N LEU A 427 -23.95 -2.73 28.54
CA LEU A 427 -23.16 -2.53 27.30
C LEU A 427 -22.50 -3.83 26.85
N THR A 428 -22.06 -4.68 27.78
CA THR A 428 -21.47 -5.98 27.42
C THR A 428 -22.54 -6.88 26.79
N ALA A 429 -23.71 -6.95 27.42
CA ALA A 429 -24.85 -7.73 26.91
C ALA A 429 -25.28 -7.19 25.49
N CYS A 430 -25.28 -5.88 25.31
CA CYS A 430 -25.61 -5.26 24.02
C CYS A 430 -24.62 -5.68 22.93
N VAL A 431 -23.33 -5.72 23.25
CA VAL A 431 -22.29 -6.16 22.30
C VAL A 431 -22.40 -7.65 22.01
N GLU A 432 -22.48 -8.49 23.06
CA GLU A 432 -22.47 -9.95 22.93
C GLU A 432 -23.70 -10.52 22.21
N LYS A 433 -24.82 -9.80 22.23
CA LYS A 433 -26.03 -10.17 21.47
C LYS A 433 -25.92 -9.93 19.96
N ARG A 434 -24.91 -9.21 19.47
CA ARG A 434 -24.70 -8.91 18.05
C ARG A 434 -23.88 -10.01 17.37
N ILE A 435 -24.46 -11.22 17.32
CA ILE A 435 -23.82 -12.47 16.88
C ILE A 435 -23.93 -12.72 15.36
N SER A 436 -24.54 -11.81 14.61
CA SER A 436 -24.60 -11.94 13.14
C SER A 436 -23.20 -12.01 12.55
N GLU A 437 -23.05 -12.72 11.44
CA GLU A 437 -21.78 -12.75 10.69
C GLU A 437 -21.31 -11.33 10.39
N GLY A 438 -20.04 -11.03 10.71
CA GLY A 438 -19.48 -9.68 10.63
C GLY A 438 -19.93 -8.73 11.74
N GLY A 439 -20.71 -9.20 12.74
CA GLY A 439 -21.13 -8.41 13.89
C GLY A 439 -20.00 -8.12 14.88
N THR A 440 -20.34 -7.42 15.98
CA THR A 440 -19.35 -6.92 16.94
C THR A 440 -19.21 -7.80 18.21
N SER A 441 -19.94 -8.92 18.35
CA SER A 441 -19.72 -9.82 19.50
C SER A 441 -18.30 -10.39 19.48
N ALA A 442 -17.78 -10.76 20.64
CA ALA A 442 -16.45 -11.36 20.74
C ALA A 442 -16.28 -12.56 19.80
N ALA A 443 -17.26 -13.46 19.77
CA ALA A 443 -17.23 -14.62 18.86
C ALA A 443 -17.19 -14.23 17.37
N SER A 444 -17.94 -13.17 16.98
CA SER A 444 -17.91 -12.67 15.59
C SER A 444 -16.58 -12.03 15.24
N VAL A 445 -15.93 -11.35 16.19
CA VAL A 445 -14.61 -10.75 15.98
C VAL A 445 -13.52 -11.82 15.93
N GLU A 446 -13.58 -12.84 16.77
CA GLU A 446 -12.67 -14.00 16.69
C GLU A 446 -12.74 -14.70 15.33
N ALA A 447 -13.93 -14.84 14.77
CA ALA A 447 -14.10 -15.38 13.40
C ALA A 447 -13.46 -14.46 12.34
N GLN A 448 -13.57 -13.14 12.48
CA GLN A 448 -12.91 -12.18 11.59
C GLN A 448 -11.38 -12.25 11.70
N ILE A 449 -10.84 -12.39 12.92
CA ILE A 449 -9.42 -12.58 13.19
C ILE A 449 -8.93 -13.87 12.53
N ALA A 450 -9.64 -14.98 12.72
CA ALA A 450 -9.31 -16.27 12.12
C ALA A 450 -9.28 -16.18 10.58
N TYR A 451 -10.26 -15.50 9.98
CA TYR A 451 -10.32 -15.26 8.54
C TYR A 451 -9.08 -14.48 8.03
N VAL A 452 -8.66 -13.42 8.73
CA VAL A 452 -7.47 -12.66 8.34
C VAL A 452 -6.21 -13.52 8.48
N LYS A 453 -6.08 -14.28 9.57
CA LYS A 453 -4.93 -15.19 9.78
C LYS A 453 -4.83 -16.25 8.68
N GLU A 454 -5.95 -16.80 8.24
CA GLU A 454 -6.00 -17.75 7.12
C GLU A 454 -5.50 -17.12 5.82
N LYS A 455 -5.86 -15.85 5.55
CA LYS A 455 -5.40 -15.13 4.36
C LYS A 455 -3.93 -14.73 4.39
N LEU A 456 -3.32 -14.68 5.57
CA LEU A 456 -1.90 -14.36 5.75
C LEU A 456 -1.00 -15.60 5.72
N ALA A 457 -1.55 -16.80 5.95
CA ALA A 457 -0.84 -18.07 5.89
C ALA A 457 -0.53 -18.49 4.45
#